data_6a387a95a7ba1475a9f74a6f6b168ce7
#
_entry.id   6a387a95a7ba1475a9f74a6f6b168ce7
#
_cell.length_a   1.000
_cell.length_b   1.000
_cell.length_c   1.000
_cell.angle_alpha   90.00
_cell.angle_beta   90.00
_cell.angle_gamma   90.00
#
_symmetry.space_group_name_H-M   'P 1'
#
loop_
_entity.id
_entity.type
_entity.pdbx_description
1 polymer ?
#
loop_
_entity_poly.entity_id
_entity_poly.type
_entity_poly.pdbx_seq_one_letter_code
_entity_poly.pdbx_strand_id
1 'polypeptide(L)'
;HCRHLEDKLIKEFMTSKEPSLRLAVNSCDIDFVDRWQGFQHIHLEGELDDYVLRRGDGMYAYNLAVVLDDIAMGITEVIRGDDLLETTGQQIYLYKTLQSSFTSKNIQIPSYGHAPLLIDSEGHRLSKRQKSITIRELRESQWSPNRILGELAIAGGLVEAHTFSRREISLSELIEIDLNVPSLSQKTIEIQIKE
;
A
#
# COMPACT_ATOMS: atom_id res chain seq x y z
N HIS A 1 -6.47 -1.34 27.22
CA HIS A 1 -5.70 -2.29 26.44
C HIS A 1 -6.01 -3.70 26.88
N CYS A 2 -6.31 -4.63 25.95
CA CYS A 2 -6.66 -6.01 26.30
C CYS A 2 -5.47 -6.89 26.67
N ARG A 3 -4.23 -6.43 26.42
CA ARG A 3 -2.99 -7.21 26.60
C ARG A 3 -2.74 -7.60 28.07
N HIS A 4 -3.18 -6.78 29.01
CA HIS A 4 -2.97 -6.96 30.45
C HIS A 4 -4.27 -7.14 31.24
N LEU A 5 -5.34 -7.57 30.56
CA LEU A 5 -6.59 -7.87 31.27
C LEU A 5 -6.43 -9.16 32.10
N GLU A 6 -6.96 -9.13 33.30
CA GLU A 6 -7.08 -10.33 34.14
C GLU A 6 -7.98 -11.37 33.46
N ASP A 7 -7.65 -12.65 33.61
CA ASP A 7 -8.39 -13.78 33.02
C ASP A 7 -9.89 -13.75 33.32
N LYS A 8 -10.27 -13.24 34.49
CA LYS A 8 -11.68 -13.08 34.90
C LYS A 8 -12.41 -12.09 33.99
N LEU A 9 -11.80 -10.94 33.72
CA LEU A 9 -12.37 -9.91 32.84
C LEU A 9 -12.40 -10.37 31.38
N ILE A 10 -11.39 -11.10 30.95
CA ILE A 10 -11.37 -11.70 29.60
C ILE A 10 -12.57 -12.62 29.43
N LYS A 11 -12.81 -13.53 30.38
CA LYS A 11 -13.95 -14.46 30.36
C LYS A 11 -15.31 -13.71 30.36
N GLU A 12 -15.43 -12.67 31.15
CA GLU A 12 -16.63 -11.84 31.20
C GLU A 12 -16.91 -11.15 29.87
N PHE A 13 -15.90 -10.51 29.25
CA PHE A 13 -16.06 -9.89 27.94
C PHE A 13 -16.38 -10.90 26.81
N MET A 14 -15.81 -12.10 26.86
CA MET A 14 -16.09 -13.16 25.90
C MET A 14 -17.53 -13.66 25.93
N THR A 15 -18.28 -13.44 27.02
CA THR A 15 -19.71 -13.79 27.07
C THR A 15 -20.59 -12.81 26.31
N SER A 16 -20.14 -11.57 26.12
CA SER A 16 -20.93 -10.50 25.50
C SER A 16 -20.52 -10.20 24.04
N LYS A 17 -19.28 -10.55 23.66
CA LYS A 17 -18.72 -10.22 22.35
C LYS A 17 -17.57 -11.16 22.00
N GLU A 18 -17.57 -11.65 20.76
CA GLU A 18 -16.41 -12.33 20.20
C GLU A 18 -15.19 -11.39 20.19
N PRO A 19 -14.04 -11.81 20.75
CA PRO A 19 -12.86 -10.98 20.79
C PRO A 19 -12.20 -10.88 19.41
N SER A 20 -11.58 -9.75 19.12
CA SER A 20 -10.63 -9.67 18.02
C SER A 20 -9.29 -10.28 18.43
N LEU A 21 -8.67 -11.03 17.51
CA LEU A 21 -7.29 -11.48 17.67
C LEU A 21 -6.35 -10.39 17.17
N ARG A 22 -5.36 -10.03 17.99
CA ARG A 22 -4.34 -9.04 17.64
C ARG A 22 -2.95 -9.66 17.65
N LEU A 23 -2.08 -9.18 16.79
CA LEU A 23 -0.65 -9.44 16.92
C LEU A 23 -0.09 -8.55 18.02
N ALA A 24 0.57 -9.15 18.99
CA ALA A 24 1.33 -8.42 20.00
C ALA A 24 2.65 -7.95 19.39
N VAL A 25 2.84 -6.64 19.29
CA VAL A 25 4.04 -6.04 18.74
C VAL A 25 5.01 -5.70 19.87
N ASN A 26 6.27 -6.07 19.72
CA ASN A 26 7.32 -5.61 20.62
C ASN A 26 7.93 -4.32 20.07
N SER A 27 8.33 -3.41 20.97
CA SER A 27 9.02 -2.17 20.55
C SER A 27 10.27 -2.54 19.77
N CYS A 28 10.35 -2.09 18.53
CA CYS A 28 11.49 -2.34 17.65
C CYS A 28 11.50 -1.40 16.44
N ASP A 29 12.67 -1.29 15.83
CA ASP A 29 12.86 -0.55 14.59
C ASP A 29 12.77 -1.48 13.38
N ILE A 30 12.08 -1.02 12.36
CA ILE A 30 11.96 -1.69 11.06
C ILE A 30 12.57 -0.77 10.01
N ASP A 31 13.71 -1.21 9.50
CA ASP A 31 14.42 -0.53 8.42
C ASP A 31 14.21 -1.28 7.11
N PHE A 32 13.93 -0.54 6.04
CA PHE A 32 13.89 -1.07 4.67
C PHE A 32 14.17 0.04 3.66
N VAL A 33 14.50 -0.37 2.44
CA VAL A 33 14.67 0.57 1.33
C VAL A 33 13.48 0.43 0.40
N ASP A 34 12.72 1.51 0.26
CA ASP A 34 11.65 1.61 -0.72
C ASP A 34 12.21 2.06 -2.06
N ARG A 35 11.68 1.54 -3.16
CA ARG A 35 12.18 1.82 -4.51
C ARG A 35 12.16 3.30 -4.88
N TRP A 36 11.12 4.03 -4.45
CA TRP A 36 10.96 5.45 -4.78
C TRP A 36 11.07 6.36 -3.57
N GLN A 37 10.61 5.93 -2.40
CA GLN A 37 10.65 6.72 -1.17
C GLN A 37 12.00 6.60 -0.43
N GLY A 38 12.94 5.77 -0.95
CA GLY A 38 14.27 5.61 -0.39
C GLY A 38 14.29 4.89 0.96
N PHE A 39 15.28 5.21 1.79
CA PHE A 39 15.42 4.59 3.10
C PHE A 39 14.27 4.98 4.04
N GLN A 40 13.64 3.97 4.60
CA GLN A 40 12.54 4.11 5.57
C GLN A 40 12.97 3.54 6.91
N HIS A 41 12.73 4.31 7.98
CA HIS A 41 12.92 3.92 9.37
C HIS A 41 11.58 4.06 10.09
N ILE A 42 10.98 2.94 10.47
CA ILE A 42 9.68 2.91 11.15
C ILE A 42 9.88 2.32 12.54
N HIS A 43 9.66 3.15 13.56
CA HIS A 43 9.66 2.69 14.94
C HIS A 43 8.28 2.15 15.30
N LEU A 44 8.21 0.88 15.76
CA LEU A 44 7.00 0.29 16.31
C LEU A 44 7.03 0.44 17.83
N GLU A 45 6.02 1.11 18.39
CA GLU A 45 5.96 1.48 19.82
C GLU A 45 5.40 0.36 20.74
N GLY A 46 5.46 -0.88 20.30
CA GLY A 46 4.96 -1.99 21.09
C GLY A 46 3.42 -2.02 21.11
N GLU A 47 2.81 -1.93 22.30
CA GLU A 47 1.35 -2.07 22.46
C GLU A 47 0.50 -1.08 21.66
N LEU A 48 1.02 0.10 21.35
CA LEU A 48 0.33 1.10 20.53
C LEU A 48 0.19 0.61 19.08
N ASP A 49 1.13 -0.21 18.64
CA ASP A 49 1.16 -0.79 17.30
C ASP A 49 0.55 -2.20 17.22
N ASP A 50 -0.04 -2.70 18.30
CA ASP A 50 -0.81 -3.95 18.26
C ASP A 50 -1.94 -3.82 17.23
N TYR A 51 -1.93 -4.66 16.22
CA TYR A 51 -2.92 -4.58 15.16
C TYR A 51 -3.75 -5.85 15.00
N VAL A 52 -4.96 -5.66 14.50
CA VAL A 52 -5.93 -6.74 14.37
C VAL A 52 -5.51 -7.71 13.28
N LEU A 53 -5.45 -9.01 13.60
CA LEU A 53 -5.30 -10.11 12.65
C LEU A 53 -6.66 -10.69 12.25
N ARG A 54 -7.55 -10.87 13.24
CA ARG A 54 -8.91 -11.35 13.02
C ARG A 54 -9.89 -10.49 13.83
N ARG A 55 -10.93 -10.01 13.17
CA ARG A 55 -11.98 -9.20 13.79
C ARG A 55 -12.94 -10.08 14.60
N GLY A 56 -13.66 -9.46 15.55
CA GLY A 56 -14.68 -10.15 16.32
C GLY A 56 -15.89 -10.66 15.49
N ASP A 57 -16.06 -10.19 14.26
CA ASP A 57 -17.04 -10.72 13.29
C ASP A 57 -16.52 -11.93 12.51
N GLY A 58 -15.30 -12.41 12.82
CA GLY A 58 -14.68 -13.56 12.18
C GLY A 58 -13.87 -13.23 10.92
N MET A 59 -13.94 -12.00 10.39
CA MET A 59 -13.20 -11.60 9.20
C MET A 59 -11.72 -11.38 9.52
N TYR A 60 -10.84 -11.81 8.62
CA TYR A 60 -9.41 -11.53 8.72
C TYR A 60 -9.10 -10.10 8.28
N ALA A 61 -8.14 -9.48 8.97
CA ALA A 61 -7.70 -8.14 8.64
C ALA A 61 -6.78 -8.14 7.42
N TYR A 62 -6.77 -7.02 6.70
CA TYR A 62 -5.99 -6.84 5.47
C TYR A 62 -4.51 -7.20 5.64
N ASN A 63 -3.85 -6.70 6.70
CA ASN A 63 -2.42 -6.94 6.92
C ASN A 63 -2.08 -8.43 7.07
N LEU A 64 -2.95 -9.22 7.69
CA LEU A 64 -2.75 -10.67 7.77
C LEU A 64 -2.98 -11.33 6.40
N ALA A 65 -4.09 -11.00 5.74
CA ALA A 65 -4.46 -11.62 4.47
C ALA A 65 -3.39 -11.38 3.40
N VAL A 66 -2.97 -10.11 3.20
CA VAL A 66 -1.98 -9.78 2.17
C VAL A 66 -0.64 -10.45 2.41
N VAL A 67 -0.14 -10.48 3.66
CA VAL A 67 1.15 -11.11 3.96
C VAL A 67 1.10 -12.63 3.73
N LEU A 68 0.01 -13.30 4.13
CA LEU A 68 -0.13 -14.73 3.91
C LEU A 68 -0.29 -15.10 2.43
N ASP A 69 -1.06 -14.30 1.68
CA ASP A 69 -1.25 -14.49 0.25
C ASP A 69 0.06 -14.25 -0.52
N ASP A 70 0.80 -13.18 -0.20
CA ASP A 70 2.11 -12.89 -0.79
C ASP A 70 3.11 -14.03 -0.54
N ILE A 71 3.15 -14.59 0.68
CA ILE A 71 3.98 -15.75 1.01
C ILE A 71 3.55 -16.97 0.19
N ALA A 72 2.25 -17.24 0.13
CA ALA A 72 1.71 -18.41 -0.56
C ALA A 72 1.94 -18.35 -2.08
N MET A 73 1.89 -17.14 -2.65
CA MET A 73 2.09 -16.88 -4.08
C MET A 73 3.57 -16.67 -4.45
N GLY A 74 4.47 -16.56 -3.48
CA GLY A 74 5.89 -16.31 -3.71
C GLY A 74 6.17 -14.91 -4.27
N ILE A 75 5.42 -13.90 -3.81
CA ILE A 75 5.59 -12.51 -4.23
C ILE A 75 6.95 -12.00 -3.76
N THR A 76 7.69 -11.39 -4.68
CA THR A 76 9.05 -10.88 -4.44
C THR A 76 9.12 -9.36 -4.45
N GLU A 77 8.13 -8.69 -5.06
CA GLU A 77 8.06 -7.23 -5.16
C GLU A 77 6.62 -6.75 -5.00
N VAL A 78 6.40 -5.73 -4.16
CA VAL A 78 5.10 -5.11 -3.89
C VAL A 78 5.13 -3.65 -4.31
N ILE A 79 4.34 -3.32 -5.33
CA ILE A 79 4.17 -1.95 -5.82
C ILE A 79 2.75 -1.48 -5.48
N ARG A 80 2.64 -0.36 -4.75
CA ARG A 80 1.35 0.16 -4.30
C ARG A 80 1.38 1.67 -4.02
N GLY A 81 0.27 2.25 -3.59
CA GLY A 81 0.20 3.67 -3.26
C GLY A 81 0.90 4.03 -1.95
N ASP A 82 1.41 5.25 -1.85
CA ASP A 82 2.14 5.79 -0.69
C ASP A 82 1.33 5.79 0.62
N ASP A 83 0.00 5.74 0.54
CA ASP A 83 -0.88 5.65 1.69
C ASP A 83 -0.70 4.37 2.54
N LEU A 84 0.03 3.39 2.01
CA LEU A 84 0.33 2.15 2.71
C LEU A 84 1.80 2.06 3.19
N LEU A 85 2.61 3.11 2.98
CA LEU A 85 4.02 3.13 3.35
C LEU A 85 4.21 2.88 4.85
N GLU A 86 3.50 3.59 5.70
CA GLU A 86 3.62 3.46 7.16
C GLU A 86 3.21 2.06 7.65
N THR A 87 2.20 1.44 7.02
CA THR A 87 1.76 0.09 7.40
C THR A 87 2.74 -1.01 6.98
N THR A 88 3.70 -0.69 6.11
CA THR A 88 4.73 -1.63 5.66
C THR A 88 5.59 -2.13 6.84
N GLY A 89 5.87 -1.27 7.81
CA GLY A 89 6.59 -1.68 9.02
C GLY A 89 5.88 -2.81 9.78
N GLN A 90 4.56 -2.70 9.96
CA GLN A 90 3.76 -3.74 10.60
C GLN A 90 3.73 -5.05 9.78
N GLN A 91 3.68 -4.95 8.45
CA GLN A 91 3.71 -6.12 7.57
C GLN A 91 5.07 -6.82 7.62
N ILE A 92 6.18 -6.07 7.58
CA ILE A 92 7.53 -6.62 7.73
C ILE A 92 7.70 -7.28 9.11
N TYR A 93 7.16 -6.68 10.18
CA TYR A 93 7.16 -7.29 11.50
C TYR A 93 6.42 -8.65 11.50
N LEU A 94 5.28 -8.74 10.81
CA LEU A 94 4.54 -10.00 10.66
C LEU A 94 5.36 -11.04 9.88
N TYR A 95 6.00 -10.66 8.76
CA TYR A 95 6.91 -11.55 8.03
C TYR A 95 8.01 -12.11 8.93
N LYS A 96 8.70 -11.26 9.71
CA LYS A 96 9.76 -11.68 10.66
C LYS A 96 9.21 -12.63 11.73
N THR A 97 8.00 -12.35 12.24
CA THR A 97 7.34 -13.22 13.22
C THR A 97 7.03 -14.60 12.64
N LEU A 98 6.53 -14.65 11.40
CA LEU A 98 6.25 -15.91 10.70
C LEU A 98 7.54 -16.68 10.35
N GLN A 99 8.60 -15.98 9.93
CA GLN A 99 9.92 -16.60 9.70
C GLN A 99 10.44 -17.31 10.96
N SER A 100 10.34 -16.67 12.11
CA SER A 100 10.79 -17.26 13.39
C SER A 100 9.94 -18.44 13.85
N SER A 101 8.64 -18.43 13.50
CA SER A 101 7.68 -19.47 13.92
C SER A 101 7.66 -20.69 12.98
N PHE A 102 7.97 -20.50 11.70
CA PHE A 102 7.90 -21.52 10.65
C PHE A 102 9.24 -21.73 9.96
N THR A 103 10.23 -22.21 10.71
CA THR A 103 11.62 -22.42 10.25
C THR A 103 11.77 -23.37 9.06
N SER A 104 10.76 -24.21 8.80
CA SER A 104 10.76 -25.13 7.66
C SER A 104 10.35 -24.49 6.32
N LYS A 105 9.83 -23.26 6.34
CA LYS A 105 9.44 -22.53 5.14
C LYS A 105 10.44 -21.41 4.85
N ASN A 106 10.89 -21.32 3.62
CA ASN A 106 11.68 -20.18 3.15
C ASN A 106 10.75 -18.99 2.88
N ILE A 107 10.38 -18.26 3.95
CA ILE A 107 9.56 -17.05 3.85
C ILE A 107 10.51 -15.90 3.50
N GLN A 108 10.30 -15.27 2.35
CA GLN A 108 11.04 -14.09 1.92
C GLN A 108 10.19 -12.84 2.14
N ILE A 109 10.81 -11.77 2.63
CA ILE A 109 10.17 -10.44 2.71
C ILE A 109 10.33 -9.81 1.32
N PRO A 110 9.24 -9.39 0.67
CA PRO A 110 9.32 -8.74 -0.63
C PRO A 110 10.03 -7.38 -0.56
N SER A 111 10.56 -6.92 -1.68
CA SER A 111 10.92 -5.52 -1.86
C SER A 111 9.66 -4.67 -2.04
N TYR A 112 9.76 -3.37 -1.70
CA TYR A 112 8.61 -2.46 -1.76
C TYR A 112 8.89 -1.26 -2.64
N GLY A 113 7.85 -0.76 -3.31
CA GLY A 113 7.85 0.51 -4.01
C GLY A 113 6.51 1.21 -3.80
N HIS A 114 6.54 2.40 -3.20
CA HIS A 114 5.35 3.19 -2.92
C HIS A 114 5.26 4.36 -3.89
N ALA A 115 4.32 4.24 -4.84
CA ALA A 115 4.05 5.26 -5.84
C ALA A 115 3.26 6.43 -5.25
N PRO A 116 3.47 7.68 -5.75
CA PRO A 116 2.71 8.84 -5.31
C PRO A 116 1.21 8.66 -5.49
N LEU A 117 0.43 9.31 -4.63
CA LEU A 117 -1.01 9.36 -4.76
C LEU A 117 -1.43 10.45 -5.75
N LEU A 118 -2.42 10.17 -6.57
CA LEU A 118 -3.00 11.16 -7.46
C LEU A 118 -3.94 12.09 -6.68
N ILE A 119 -3.75 13.39 -6.86
CA ILE A 119 -4.60 14.45 -6.30
C ILE A 119 -5.18 15.31 -7.41
N ASP A 120 -6.29 15.96 -7.12
CA ASP A 120 -6.88 17.01 -7.98
C ASP A 120 -6.21 18.37 -7.74
N SER A 121 -6.66 19.40 -8.48
CA SER A 121 -6.17 20.77 -8.36
C SER A 121 -6.49 21.43 -7.00
N GLU A 122 -7.38 20.85 -6.22
CA GLU A 122 -7.73 21.32 -4.86
C GLU A 122 -6.93 20.57 -3.78
N GLY A 123 -6.04 19.65 -4.18
CA GLY A 123 -5.22 18.83 -3.28
C GLY A 123 -5.95 17.63 -2.68
N HIS A 124 -7.15 17.32 -3.14
CA HIS A 124 -7.88 16.17 -2.66
C HIS A 124 -7.44 14.90 -3.38
N ARG A 125 -7.26 13.82 -2.62
CA ARG A 125 -6.93 12.52 -3.19
C ARG A 125 -8.04 12.03 -4.12
N LEU A 126 -7.67 11.59 -5.32
CA LEU A 126 -8.60 10.89 -6.20
C LEU A 126 -9.00 9.55 -5.59
N SER A 127 -10.15 9.51 -4.92
CA SER A 127 -10.65 8.34 -4.20
C SER A 127 -12.13 8.08 -4.47
N LYS A 128 -12.58 6.83 -4.28
CA LYS A 128 -13.98 6.41 -4.51
C LYS A 128 -15.04 7.18 -3.72
N ARG A 129 -14.68 7.91 -2.65
CA ARG A 129 -15.62 8.58 -1.75
C ARG A 129 -15.94 10.03 -2.13
N GLN A 130 -15.10 10.65 -2.89
CA GLN A 130 -15.31 11.98 -3.47
C GLN A 130 -15.46 11.75 -4.97
N LYS A 131 -16.33 12.46 -5.68
CA LYS A 131 -16.60 12.35 -7.13
C LYS A 131 -15.32 12.33 -8.00
N SER A 132 -14.43 11.41 -7.71
CA SER A 132 -13.17 11.25 -8.41
C SER A 132 -13.42 10.54 -9.72
N ILE A 133 -12.80 11.03 -10.77
CA ILE A 133 -12.87 10.46 -12.11
C ILE A 133 -12.40 9.01 -12.05
N THR A 134 -13.24 8.11 -12.55
CA THR A 134 -12.92 6.69 -12.65
C THR A 134 -12.46 6.35 -14.07
N ILE A 135 -11.70 5.26 -14.22
CA ILE A 135 -11.35 4.73 -15.56
C ILE A 135 -12.62 4.48 -16.40
N ARG A 136 -13.73 4.11 -15.76
CA ARG A 136 -15.02 3.92 -16.45
C ARG A 136 -15.52 5.21 -17.05
N GLU A 137 -15.56 6.30 -16.29
CA GLU A 137 -15.99 7.63 -16.76
C GLU A 137 -15.09 8.14 -17.87
N LEU A 138 -13.77 7.96 -17.77
CA LEU A 138 -12.84 8.31 -18.85
C LEU A 138 -13.16 7.52 -20.13
N ARG A 139 -13.46 6.23 -20.03
CA ARG A 139 -13.86 5.41 -21.17
C ARG A 139 -15.20 5.86 -21.77
N GLU A 140 -16.16 6.22 -20.94
CA GLU A 140 -17.46 6.78 -21.38
C GLU A 140 -17.27 8.13 -22.09
N SER A 141 -16.28 8.93 -21.66
CA SER A 141 -15.81 10.16 -22.31
C SER A 141 -14.87 9.91 -23.51
N GLN A 142 -14.84 8.68 -24.04
CA GLN A 142 -14.07 8.29 -25.22
C GLN A 142 -12.54 8.44 -25.09
N TRP A 143 -12.01 8.42 -23.87
CA TRP A 143 -10.56 8.39 -23.69
C TRP A 143 -10.00 7.02 -24.08
N SER A 144 -8.97 7.04 -24.94
CA SER A 144 -8.23 5.82 -25.27
C SER A 144 -7.35 5.36 -24.09
N PRO A 145 -7.04 4.06 -23.98
CA PRO A 145 -6.05 3.59 -23.02
C PRO A 145 -4.70 4.32 -23.12
N ASN A 146 -4.25 4.62 -24.32
CA ASN A 146 -3.00 5.34 -24.58
C ASN A 146 -3.04 6.77 -24.05
N ARG A 147 -4.19 7.46 -24.17
CA ARG A 147 -4.38 8.78 -23.57
C ARG A 147 -4.33 8.73 -22.05
N ILE A 148 -4.97 7.74 -21.43
CA ILE A 148 -4.92 7.57 -19.97
C ILE A 148 -3.48 7.33 -19.51
N LEU A 149 -2.75 6.42 -20.17
CA LEU A 149 -1.34 6.16 -19.88
C LEU A 149 -0.47 7.42 -20.07
N GLY A 150 -0.69 8.17 -21.15
CA GLY A 150 0.04 9.40 -21.41
C GLY A 150 -0.17 10.47 -20.34
N GLU A 151 -1.40 10.70 -19.90
CA GLU A 151 -1.68 11.66 -18.83
C GLU A 151 -1.06 11.24 -17.49
N LEU A 152 -1.10 9.96 -17.16
CA LEU A 152 -0.44 9.43 -15.96
C LEU A 152 1.09 9.55 -16.05
N ALA A 153 1.69 9.26 -17.20
CA ALA A 153 3.12 9.37 -17.43
C ALA A 153 3.60 10.83 -17.33
N ILE A 154 2.83 11.76 -17.88
CA ILE A 154 3.12 13.20 -17.77
C ILE A 154 2.99 13.68 -16.33
N ALA A 155 1.88 13.34 -15.65
CA ALA A 155 1.67 13.72 -14.26
C ALA A 155 2.77 13.15 -13.33
N GLY A 156 3.20 11.91 -13.59
CA GLY A 156 4.31 11.27 -12.88
C GLY A 156 5.70 11.79 -13.26
N GLY A 157 5.79 12.73 -14.21
CA GLY A 157 7.07 13.26 -14.68
C GLY A 157 7.95 12.23 -15.40
N LEU A 158 7.36 11.13 -15.90
CA LEU A 158 8.06 10.11 -16.66
C LEU A 158 8.38 10.60 -18.09
N VAL A 159 7.52 11.46 -18.62
CA VAL A 159 7.66 12.09 -19.93
C VAL A 159 7.25 13.55 -19.87
N GLU A 160 7.84 14.36 -20.75
CA GLU A 160 7.45 15.75 -20.89
C GLU A 160 6.16 15.86 -21.74
N ALA A 161 5.30 16.82 -21.39
CA ALA A 161 3.98 16.98 -22.01
C ALA A 161 3.98 17.18 -23.54
N HIS A 162 5.11 17.61 -24.10
CA HIS A 162 5.29 17.83 -25.55
C HIS A 162 5.93 16.65 -26.30
N THR A 163 6.37 15.62 -25.56
CA THR A 163 7.09 14.46 -26.16
C THR A 163 6.19 13.68 -27.12
N PHE A 164 4.90 13.56 -26.77
CA PHE A 164 3.95 12.80 -27.58
C PHE A 164 2.83 13.68 -28.15
N SER A 165 2.61 13.55 -29.45
CA SER A 165 1.46 14.18 -30.10
C SER A 165 0.17 13.63 -29.46
N ARG A 166 -0.80 14.50 -29.12
CA ARG A 166 -2.07 14.15 -28.48
C ARG A 166 -1.98 13.62 -27.04
N ARG A 167 -0.80 13.71 -26.38
CA ARG A 167 -0.60 13.21 -25.02
C ARG A 167 -0.96 11.72 -24.87
N GLU A 168 -0.66 10.92 -25.87
CA GLU A 168 -0.91 9.49 -25.92
C GLU A 168 0.41 8.74 -25.91
N ILE A 169 0.50 7.66 -25.11
CA ILE A 169 1.63 6.75 -25.08
C ILE A 169 1.12 5.31 -25.12
N SER A 170 1.70 4.47 -25.93
CA SER A 170 1.40 3.04 -25.91
C SER A 170 2.07 2.34 -24.74
N LEU A 171 1.54 1.18 -24.36
CA LEU A 171 2.16 0.37 -23.32
C LEU A 171 3.61 -0.03 -23.69
N SER A 172 3.89 -0.30 -24.96
CA SER A 172 5.24 -0.66 -25.43
C SER A 172 6.24 0.49 -25.22
N GLU A 173 5.84 1.72 -25.56
CA GLU A 173 6.65 2.92 -25.33
C GLU A 173 6.84 3.18 -23.84
N LEU A 174 5.77 2.98 -23.03
CA LEU A 174 5.84 3.19 -21.59
C LEU A 174 6.81 2.21 -20.89
N ILE A 175 6.89 0.96 -21.34
CA ILE A 175 7.78 -0.06 -20.76
C ILE A 175 9.26 0.29 -20.98
N GLU A 176 9.58 1.03 -22.03
CA GLU A 176 10.95 1.47 -22.34
C GLU A 176 11.41 2.68 -21.49
N ILE A 177 10.48 3.31 -20.75
CA ILE A 177 10.80 4.46 -19.91
C ILE A 177 11.44 3.99 -18.60
N ASP A 178 12.53 4.67 -18.20
CA ASP A 178 13.13 4.46 -16.88
C ASP A 178 12.19 4.98 -15.79
N LEU A 179 11.69 4.07 -14.96
CA LEU A 179 10.80 4.39 -13.83
C LEU A 179 11.56 4.90 -12.58
N ASN A 180 12.87 5.06 -12.64
CA ASN A 180 13.67 5.62 -11.55
C ASN A 180 13.76 7.15 -11.60
N VAL A 181 12.64 7.81 -11.86
CA VAL A 181 12.58 9.27 -11.93
C VAL A 181 12.32 9.88 -10.56
N PRO A 182 12.99 11.02 -10.23
CA PRO A 182 12.85 11.67 -8.92
C PRO A 182 11.42 12.08 -8.57
N SER A 183 10.57 12.35 -9.56
CA SER A 183 9.17 12.72 -9.34
C SER A 183 8.36 11.64 -8.65
N LEU A 184 8.72 10.35 -8.80
CA LEU A 184 8.06 9.24 -8.10
C LEU A 184 8.41 9.16 -6.62
N SER A 185 9.42 9.90 -6.13
CA SER A 185 9.73 10.03 -4.71
C SER A 185 8.82 11.03 -3.98
N GLN A 186 7.94 11.72 -4.68
CA GLN A 186 6.93 12.58 -4.07
C GLN A 186 5.79 11.73 -3.48
N LYS A 187 5.17 12.22 -2.40
CA LYS A 187 4.02 11.52 -1.79
C LYS A 187 2.74 11.65 -2.62
N THR A 188 2.61 12.77 -3.33
CA THR A 188 1.44 13.07 -4.17
C THR A 188 1.86 13.73 -5.47
N ILE A 189 1.12 13.49 -6.54
CA ILE A 189 1.23 14.17 -7.82
C ILE A 189 -0.14 14.68 -8.27
N GLU A 190 -0.18 15.92 -8.76
CA GLU A 190 -1.40 16.50 -9.31
C GLU A 190 -1.65 15.99 -10.73
N ILE A 191 -2.88 15.57 -11.01
CA ILE A 191 -3.30 15.23 -12.35
C ILE A 191 -4.44 16.18 -12.81
N GLN A 192 -4.24 16.82 -13.94
CA GLN A 192 -5.25 17.69 -14.57
C GLN A 192 -5.95 16.91 -15.67
N ILE A 193 -7.13 16.40 -15.36
CA ILE A 193 -7.98 15.76 -16.36
C ILE A 193 -8.86 16.87 -16.96
N LYS A 194 -8.42 17.39 -18.12
CA LYS A 194 -9.22 18.33 -18.89
C LYS A 194 -10.26 17.57 -19.70
N GLU A 195 -11.52 17.97 -19.56
CA GLU A 195 -12.64 17.49 -20.38
C GLU A 195 -12.41 17.68 -21.88
#